data_737b1ab92d540fb60a4e2c3e20360cb6
#
_entry.id   737b1ab92d540fb60a4e2c3e20360cb6
#
_cell.length_a   1.000
_cell.length_b   1.000
_cell.length_c   1.000
_cell.angle_alpha   90.00
_cell.angle_beta   90.00
_cell.angle_gamma   90.00
#
_symmetry.space_group_name_H-M   'P 1'
#
loop_
_entity.id
_entity.type
_entity.pdbx_description
1 polymer ?
#
loop_
_entity_poly.entity_id
_entity_poly.type
_entity_poly.pdbx_seq_one_letter_code
_entity_poly.pdbx_strand_id
1 'polypeptide(L)'
;MRPSSAKAKGRKLQQWVVDKLVALLGFDPEDLESRPMGSSGEDVIMGVQSRKQFPYSIECKNQEAVNVWKAMEQCQTNCKDYEPLVIIKRNKSKPLALVDAEYFIKLHEDQDGTRNKDRDTSTSE
;
A
#
# COMPACT_ATOMS: atom_id res chain seq x y z
N MET A 1 -8.19 -24.70 -3.22
CA MET A 1 -8.71 -23.56 -3.99
C MET A 1 -8.27 -23.66 -5.43
N ARG A 2 -9.17 -23.40 -6.32
CA ARG A 2 -8.85 -23.42 -7.75
C ARG A 2 -7.97 -22.20 -8.11
N PRO A 3 -7.02 -22.37 -9.05
CA PRO A 3 -6.18 -21.25 -9.47
C PRO A 3 -6.99 -20.03 -9.93
N SER A 4 -8.11 -20.23 -10.61
CA SER A 4 -8.96 -19.13 -11.07
C SER A 4 -9.54 -18.34 -9.90
N SER A 5 -9.89 -19.03 -8.80
CA SER A 5 -10.39 -18.35 -7.60
C SER A 5 -9.30 -17.54 -6.91
N ALA A 6 -8.08 -18.08 -6.87
CA ALA A 6 -6.96 -17.36 -6.28
C ALA A 6 -6.64 -16.10 -7.07
N LYS A 7 -6.65 -16.20 -8.40
CA LYS A 7 -6.45 -15.03 -9.27
C LYS A 7 -7.55 -14.01 -9.11
N ALA A 8 -8.81 -14.47 -8.98
CA ALA A 8 -9.94 -13.57 -8.80
C ALA A 8 -9.82 -12.81 -7.48
N LYS A 9 -9.41 -13.48 -6.41
CA LYS A 9 -9.19 -12.83 -5.11
C LYS A 9 -8.10 -11.77 -5.20
N GLY A 10 -7.01 -12.09 -5.90
CA GLY A 10 -5.93 -11.14 -6.10
C GLY A 10 -6.38 -9.90 -6.85
N ARG A 11 -7.11 -10.08 -7.93
CA ARG A 11 -7.65 -8.96 -8.71
C ARG A 11 -8.59 -8.09 -7.88
N LYS A 12 -9.45 -8.73 -7.09
CA LYS A 12 -10.38 -7.99 -6.23
C LYS A 12 -9.65 -7.12 -5.23
N LEU A 13 -8.58 -7.65 -4.63
CA LEU A 13 -7.83 -6.88 -3.66
C LEU A 13 -7.09 -5.72 -4.33
N GLN A 14 -6.48 -5.95 -5.49
CA GLN A 14 -5.82 -4.88 -6.24
C GLN A 14 -6.82 -3.79 -6.62
N GLN A 15 -7.99 -4.18 -7.09
CA GLN A 15 -9.03 -3.22 -7.46
C GLN A 15 -9.54 -2.47 -6.23
N TRP A 16 -9.67 -3.16 -5.10
CA TRP A 16 -10.06 -2.52 -3.85
C TRP A 16 -9.09 -1.40 -3.49
N VAL A 17 -7.77 -1.65 -3.64
CA VAL A 17 -6.76 -0.64 -3.36
C VAL A 17 -6.93 0.57 -4.28
N VAL A 18 -7.07 0.32 -5.59
CA VAL A 18 -7.29 1.40 -6.56
C VAL A 18 -8.53 2.21 -6.18
N ASP A 19 -9.62 1.54 -5.86
CA ASP A 19 -10.87 2.22 -5.50
C ASP A 19 -10.72 3.09 -4.26
N LYS A 20 -9.96 2.61 -3.27
CA LYS A 20 -9.72 3.39 -2.05
C LYS A 20 -8.84 4.61 -2.30
N LEU A 21 -7.83 4.46 -3.15
CA LEU A 21 -6.98 5.60 -3.52
C LEU A 21 -7.80 6.68 -4.20
N VAL A 22 -8.72 6.30 -5.06
CA VAL A 22 -9.61 7.24 -5.73
C VAL A 22 -10.58 7.86 -4.71
N ALA A 23 -11.24 7.04 -3.92
CA ALA A 23 -12.29 7.49 -3.01
C ALA A 23 -11.77 8.35 -1.88
N LEU A 24 -10.64 7.96 -1.29
CA LEU A 24 -10.12 8.60 -0.08
C LEU A 24 -9.09 9.68 -0.36
N LEU A 25 -8.28 9.51 -1.40
CA LEU A 25 -7.23 10.48 -1.71
C LEU A 25 -7.55 11.33 -2.94
N GLY A 26 -8.66 11.04 -3.62
CA GLY A 26 -9.06 11.84 -4.76
C GLY A 26 -8.20 11.64 -6.00
N PHE A 27 -7.51 10.52 -6.10
CA PHE A 27 -6.67 10.25 -7.26
C PHE A 27 -7.51 10.07 -8.52
N ASP A 28 -6.95 10.48 -9.66
CA ASP A 28 -7.58 10.29 -10.96
C ASP A 28 -7.56 8.79 -11.29
N PRO A 29 -8.73 8.18 -11.51
CA PRO A 29 -8.75 6.75 -11.85
C PRO A 29 -7.98 6.41 -13.11
N GLU A 30 -7.79 7.35 -14.02
CA GLU A 30 -7.00 7.13 -15.23
C GLU A 30 -5.50 7.09 -14.95
N ASP A 31 -5.08 7.59 -13.78
CA ASP A 31 -3.67 7.58 -13.37
C ASP A 31 -3.31 6.31 -12.58
N LEU A 32 -4.25 5.39 -12.43
CA LEU A 32 -4.08 4.16 -11.65
C LEU A 32 -4.50 2.95 -12.46
N GLU A 33 -3.82 1.85 -12.23
CA GLU A 33 -4.16 0.60 -12.93
C GLU A 33 -3.79 -0.59 -12.05
N SER A 34 -4.71 -1.55 -11.96
CA SER A 34 -4.44 -2.85 -11.36
C SER A 34 -3.63 -3.66 -12.37
N ARG A 35 -2.46 -4.18 -11.95
CA ARG A 35 -1.61 -4.94 -12.87
C ARG A 35 -2.27 -6.26 -13.23
N PRO A 36 -2.23 -6.67 -14.50
CA PRO A 36 -2.79 -7.96 -14.90
C PRO A 36 -2.14 -9.12 -14.15
N MET A 37 -2.95 -10.11 -13.79
CA MET A 37 -2.45 -11.30 -13.10
C MET A 37 -1.41 -12.01 -13.94
N GLY A 38 -0.34 -12.48 -13.27
CA GLY A 38 0.72 -13.23 -13.94
C GLY A 38 1.84 -12.37 -14.49
N SER A 39 1.68 -11.05 -14.50
CA SER A 39 2.78 -10.19 -14.91
C SER A 39 3.64 -9.85 -13.70
N SER A 40 4.90 -9.50 -13.93
CA SER A 40 5.83 -9.16 -12.86
C SER A 40 5.80 -7.67 -12.55
N GLY A 41 6.28 -7.30 -11.36
CA GLY A 41 6.33 -5.93 -10.93
C GLY A 41 5.28 -5.64 -9.87
N GLU A 42 5.11 -4.37 -9.54
CA GLU A 42 4.13 -3.95 -8.53
C GLU A 42 2.70 -4.24 -9.00
N ASP A 43 1.82 -4.50 -8.03
CA ASP A 43 0.45 -4.90 -8.33
C ASP A 43 -0.47 -3.75 -8.68
N VAL A 44 -0.16 -2.54 -8.21
CA VAL A 44 -0.91 -1.33 -8.57
C VAL A 44 0.05 -0.38 -9.27
N ILE A 45 -0.27 -0.06 -10.51
CA ILE A 45 0.55 0.83 -11.33
C ILE A 45 0.01 2.24 -11.17
N MET A 46 0.90 3.16 -10.81
CA MET A 46 0.50 4.56 -10.63
C MET A 46 1.27 5.47 -11.57
N GLY A 47 0.57 6.51 -12.06
CA GLY A 47 1.21 7.53 -12.86
C GLY A 47 1.91 8.57 -12.01
N VAL A 48 2.45 9.59 -12.68
CA VAL A 48 3.30 10.59 -12.04
C VAL A 48 2.56 11.34 -10.93
N GLN A 49 1.31 11.72 -11.17
CA GLN A 49 0.58 12.52 -10.19
C GLN A 49 0.29 11.75 -8.92
N SER A 50 -0.16 10.51 -9.06
CA SER A 50 -0.44 9.65 -7.90
C SER A 50 0.83 9.32 -7.13
N ARG A 51 1.94 9.06 -7.83
CA ARG A 51 3.23 8.75 -7.21
C ARG A 51 3.74 9.88 -6.33
N LYS A 52 3.47 11.12 -6.72
CA LYS A 52 3.91 12.27 -5.92
C LYS A 52 3.22 12.29 -4.57
N GLN A 53 1.97 11.89 -4.51
CA GLN A 53 1.20 11.94 -3.28
C GLN A 53 1.26 10.64 -2.49
N PHE A 54 1.51 9.53 -3.18
CA PHE A 54 1.50 8.20 -2.56
C PHE A 54 2.67 7.39 -3.13
N PRO A 55 3.91 7.68 -2.68
CA PRO A 55 5.12 7.14 -3.32
C PRO A 55 5.43 5.71 -2.89
N TYR A 56 4.49 4.80 -3.08
CA TYR A 56 4.61 3.41 -2.66
C TYR A 56 4.62 2.47 -3.84
N SER A 57 5.35 1.37 -3.68
CA SER A 57 5.26 0.22 -4.56
C SER A 57 4.39 -0.80 -3.85
N ILE A 58 3.26 -1.14 -4.43
CA ILE A 58 2.21 -1.91 -3.75
C ILE A 58 2.19 -3.35 -4.22
N GLU A 59 2.25 -4.26 -3.26
CA GLU A 59 2.09 -5.69 -3.45
C GLU A 59 0.83 -6.12 -2.72
N CYS A 60 -0.01 -6.95 -3.35
CA CYS A 60 -1.27 -7.40 -2.75
C CYS A 60 -1.24 -8.90 -2.56
N LYS A 61 -1.58 -9.39 -1.37
CA LYS A 61 -1.65 -10.81 -1.04
C LYS A 61 -2.99 -11.11 -0.40
N ASN A 62 -3.85 -11.80 -1.14
CA ASN A 62 -5.18 -12.20 -0.65
C ASN A 62 -5.20 -13.72 -0.53
N GLN A 63 -4.74 -14.23 0.59
CA GLN A 63 -4.56 -15.66 0.86
C GLN A 63 -4.87 -15.94 2.32
N GLU A 64 -5.32 -17.17 2.62
CA GLU A 64 -5.61 -17.54 4.01
C GLU A 64 -4.38 -17.57 4.89
N ALA A 65 -3.25 -18.01 4.34
CA ALA A 65 -1.98 -18.05 5.08
C ALA A 65 -0.95 -17.24 4.30
N VAL A 66 -0.71 -16.01 4.75
CA VAL A 66 0.27 -15.13 4.11
C VAL A 66 1.58 -15.19 4.88
N ASN A 67 2.66 -15.52 4.20
CA ASN A 67 3.99 -15.37 4.77
C ASN A 67 4.38 -13.90 4.60
N VAL A 68 4.16 -13.11 5.65
CA VAL A 68 4.33 -11.66 5.56
C VAL A 68 5.78 -11.26 5.29
N TRP A 69 6.74 -12.00 5.85
CA TRP A 69 8.16 -11.70 5.63
C TRP A 69 8.55 -11.90 4.19
N LYS A 70 8.11 -13.02 3.60
CA LYS A 70 8.39 -13.30 2.20
C LYS A 70 7.69 -12.32 1.27
N ALA A 71 6.47 -11.94 1.61
CA ALA A 71 5.72 -10.95 0.83
C ALA A 71 6.44 -9.61 0.83
N MET A 72 6.96 -9.19 1.98
CA MET A 72 7.71 -7.94 2.07
C MET A 72 9.01 -8.02 1.27
N GLU A 73 9.73 -9.13 1.34
CA GLU A 73 10.95 -9.31 0.54
C GLU A 73 10.65 -9.20 -0.96
N GLN A 74 9.56 -9.81 -1.40
CA GLN A 74 9.14 -9.73 -2.80
C GLN A 74 8.82 -8.30 -3.20
N CYS A 75 8.12 -7.58 -2.33
CA CYS A 75 7.78 -6.19 -2.57
C CYS A 75 9.04 -5.33 -2.65
N GLN A 76 10.00 -5.56 -1.77
CA GLN A 76 11.27 -4.84 -1.78
C GLN A 76 12.04 -5.06 -3.07
N THR A 77 11.95 -6.27 -3.62
CA THR A 77 12.60 -6.58 -4.90
C THR A 77 12.03 -5.73 -6.04
N ASN A 78 10.74 -5.43 -5.97
CA ASN A 78 10.04 -4.71 -7.05
C ASN A 78 9.87 -3.22 -6.80
N CYS A 79 10.30 -2.70 -5.65
CA CYS A 79 9.90 -1.35 -5.25
C CYS A 79 10.70 -0.21 -5.89
N LYS A 80 11.87 -0.50 -6.44
CA LYS A 80 12.75 0.54 -7.02
C LYS A 80 12.98 1.65 -5.99
N ASP A 81 12.64 2.89 -6.34
CA ASP A 81 12.86 4.05 -5.48
C ASP A 81 11.67 4.36 -4.57
N TYR A 82 10.63 3.53 -4.63
CA TYR A 82 9.42 3.76 -3.85
C TYR A 82 9.41 2.91 -2.60
N GLU A 83 8.62 3.32 -1.62
CA GLU A 83 8.54 2.58 -0.36
C GLU A 83 7.70 1.32 -0.54
N PRO A 84 8.21 0.15 -0.14
CA PRO A 84 7.42 -1.08 -0.26
C PRO A 84 6.23 -1.09 0.69
N LEU A 85 5.07 -1.41 0.13
CA LEU A 85 3.82 -1.49 0.88
C LEU A 85 3.12 -2.79 0.48
N VAL A 86 2.87 -3.66 1.46
CA VAL A 86 2.15 -4.90 1.19
C VAL A 86 0.75 -4.79 1.78
N ILE A 87 -0.26 -5.00 0.95
CA ILE A 87 -1.64 -5.06 1.40
C ILE A 87 -2.00 -6.54 1.52
N ILE A 88 -2.35 -6.97 2.72
CA ILE A 88 -2.67 -8.37 2.99
C ILE A 88 -4.13 -8.51 3.37
N LYS A 89 -4.72 -9.64 2.98
CA LYS A 89 -6.09 -9.96 3.30
C LYS A 89 -6.27 -11.48 3.30
N ARG A 90 -7.14 -11.96 4.17
CA ARG A 90 -7.64 -13.34 4.12
C ARG A 90 -9.15 -13.29 4.15
N ASN A 91 -9.80 -14.44 3.99
CA ASN A 91 -11.26 -14.49 3.97
C ASN A 91 -11.83 -13.89 5.25
N LYS A 92 -12.88 -13.08 5.11
CA LYS A 92 -13.61 -12.47 6.22
C LYS A 92 -12.80 -11.48 7.06
N SER A 93 -11.64 -11.06 6.58
CA SER A 93 -10.85 -10.05 7.29
C SER A 93 -10.86 -8.73 6.52
N LYS A 94 -10.52 -7.66 7.21
CA LYS A 94 -10.26 -6.38 6.55
C LYS A 94 -8.87 -6.43 5.92
N PRO A 95 -8.65 -5.74 4.81
CA PRO A 95 -7.29 -5.57 4.31
C PRO A 95 -6.44 -4.81 5.33
N LEU A 96 -5.19 -5.24 5.46
CA LEU A 96 -4.22 -4.60 6.35
C LEU A 96 -3.02 -4.16 5.54
N ALA A 97 -2.34 -3.11 6.01
CA ALA A 97 -1.12 -2.62 5.38
C ALA A 97 0.09 -3.04 6.18
N LEU A 98 1.10 -3.56 5.50
CA LEU A 98 2.38 -3.93 6.08
C LEU A 98 3.43 -3.00 5.52
N VAL A 99 4.11 -2.27 6.39
CA VAL A 99 5.16 -1.33 6.01
C VAL A 99 6.31 -1.45 6.97
N ASP A 100 7.46 -0.90 6.58
CA ASP A 100 8.60 -0.79 7.47
C ASP A 100 8.23 0.03 8.70
N ALA A 101 8.56 -0.48 9.88
CA ALA A 101 8.15 0.18 11.13
C ALA A 101 8.77 1.55 11.30
N GLU A 102 10.07 1.69 11.00
CA GLU A 102 10.74 2.98 11.14
C GLU A 102 10.16 3.99 10.17
N TYR A 103 9.92 3.57 8.93
CA TYR A 103 9.31 4.43 7.93
C TYR A 103 7.93 4.92 8.41
N PHE A 104 7.11 3.99 8.93
CA PHE A 104 5.78 4.33 9.41
C PHE A 104 5.84 5.37 10.53
N ILE A 105 6.77 5.18 11.48
CA ILE A 105 6.93 6.11 12.59
C ILE A 105 7.38 7.48 12.07
N LYS A 106 8.29 7.50 11.11
CA LYS A 106 8.80 8.75 10.54
C LYS A 106 7.73 9.57 9.83
N LEU A 107 6.68 8.92 9.33
CA LEU A 107 5.56 9.65 8.72
C LEU A 107 4.91 10.62 9.69
N HIS A 108 5.10 10.41 10.98
CA HIS A 108 4.50 11.25 12.01
C HIS A 108 5.47 12.29 12.55
N GLU A 109 6.66 12.42 11.93
CA GLU A 109 7.59 13.49 12.26
C GLU A 109 7.04 14.82 11.79
N ASP A 110 7.37 15.85 12.54
CA ASP A 110 7.02 17.21 12.18
C ASP A 110 8.09 17.75 11.25
N GLN A 111 7.82 17.72 9.97
CA GLN A 111 8.82 18.07 8.95
C GLN A 111 9.20 19.55 8.95
N ASP A 112 8.31 20.42 9.41
CA ASP A 112 8.57 21.87 9.43
C ASP A 112 8.71 22.43 10.84
N GLY A 113 8.67 21.57 11.85
CA GLY A 113 8.77 21.99 13.24
C GLY A 113 7.45 22.48 13.84
N THR A 114 6.45 22.64 13.01
CA THR A 114 5.17 23.20 13.48
C THR A 114 4.44 22.27 14.42
N ARG A 115 4.40 21.00 14.08
CA ARG A 115 3.71 20.00 14.91
C ARG A 115 4.35 19.86 16.28
N ASN A 116 5.70 19.89 16.31
CA ASN A 116 6.40 19.80 17.60
C ASN A 116 6.09 20.98 18.48
N LYS A 117 6.01 22.17 17.89
CA LYS A 117 5.60 23.36 18.64
C LYS A 117 4.20 23.21 19.20
N ASP A 118 3.28 22.73 18.36
CA ASP A 118 1.90 22.53 18.79
C ASP A 118 1.83 21.46 19.87
N ARG A 119 2.61 20.40 19.73
CA ARG A 119 2.64 19.32 20.71
C ARG A 119 3.20 19.81 22.04
N ASP A 120 4.26 20.59 21.99
CA ASP A 120 4.84 21.16 23.21
C ASP A 120 3.83 22.05 23.92
N THR A 121 3.10 22.84 23.15
CA THR A 121 2.04 23.68 23.69
C THR A 121 0.96 22.83 24.35
N SER A 122 0.57 21.75 23.66
CA SER A 122 -0.45 20.85 24.19
C SER A 122 -0.01 20.17 25.47
N THR A 123 1.25 19.73 25.52
CA THR A 123 1.74 19.01 26.70
C THR A 123 1.93 19.92 27.88
N SER A 124 2.10 21.20 27.65
CA SER A 124 2.23 22.16 28.75
C SER A 124 0.90 22.41 29.45
N GLU A 125 -0.16 21.95 28.84
CA GLU A 125 -1.49 22.03 29.47
C GLU A 125 -1.61 20.98 30.56
#